data_a0ade5d6fe39e4fdd76a06addfe12cde
#
_entry.id   a0ade5d6fe39e4fdd76a06addfe12cde
#
_cell.length_a   1.000
_cell.length_b   1.000
_cell.length_c   1.000
_cell.angle_alpha   90.00
_cell.angle_beta   90.00
_cell.angle_gamma   90.00
#
_symmetry.space_group_name_H-M   'P 1'
#
loop_
_entity.id
_entity.type
_entity.pdbx_description
1 polymer ?
#
loop_
_entity_poly.entity_id
_entity_poly.type
_entity_poly.pdbx_seq_one_letter_code
_entity_poly.pdbx_strand_id
1 'polypeptide(L)'
;MSTVTWILVSGVAMTLLALSGSVTLALPARTFDRVVMPLVALAAGSLLGGALFHMLPSSVDRLGNDLTVYSWLAGGLFTFFLLEQYLHWHHCHRSLSDHRPLGYLILVADGVHNFVGGLAVGAAFVVDTRLGMITWLVAAAHEVPQELGDFGILVHSGWSRRAALSYNLASALTFLLGGLVAYGAAEWVDVTLLVPFAAGNFLYIALADLVPELTTSPSPHDKAVLAVGFAAGLLLLLGLAALG
;
A
#
# COMPACT_ATOMS: atom_id res chain seq x y z
N MET A 1 -4.35 -24.17 -6.78
CA MET A 1 -4.53 -23.82 -5.34
C MET A 1 -5.93 -23.24 -5.18
N SER A 2 -6.57 -23.41 -4.03
CA SER A 2 -7.86 -22.74 -3.76
C SER A 2 -7.67 -21.23 -3.54
N THR A 3 -8.75 -20.46 -3.71
CA THR A 3 -8.73 -19.00 -3.44
C THR A 3 -8.25 -18.71 -2.01
N VAL A 4 -8.76 -19.44 -1.03
CA VAL A 4 -8.34 -19.26 0.37
C VAL A 4 -6.85 -19.55 0.57
N THR A 5 -6.30 -20.53 -0.15
CA THR A 5 -4.85 -20.81 -0.07
C THR A 5 -4.02 -19.66 -0.61
N TRP A 6 -4.45 -19.05 -1.72
CA TRP A 6 -3.79 -17.86 -2.24
C TRP A 6 -3.84 -16.68 -1.28
N ILE A 7 -5.00 -16.44 -0.64
CA ILE A 7 -5.16 -15.40 0.36
C ILE A 7 -4.25 -15.64 1.57
N LEU A 8 -4.18 -16.88 2.07
CA LEU A 8 -3.31 -17.22 3.19
C LEU A 8 -1.84 -17.04 2.84
N VAL A 9 -1.40 -17.55 1.69
CA VAL A 9 0.01 -17.44 1.26
C VAL A 9 0.39 -15.98 1.04
N SER A 10 -0.44 -15.21 0.32
CA SER A 10 -0.18 -13.80 0.07
C SER A 10 -0.22 -12.96 1.35
N GLY A 11 -1.15 -13.26 2.27
CA GLY A 11 -1.24 -12.59 3.56
C GLY A 11 -0.03 -12.85 4.45
N VAL A 12 0.42 -14.12 4.54
CA VAL A 12 1.65 -14.48 5.27
C VAL A 12 2.86 -13.81 4.62
N ALA A 13 2.98 -13.84 3.29
CA ALA A 13 4.08 -13.20 2.59
C ALA A 13 4.10 -11.69 2.84
N MET A 14 2.93 -11.00 2.82
CA MET A 14 2.83 -9.58 3.15
C MET A 14 3.27 -9.31 4.59
N THR A 15 2.77 -10.08 5.54
CA THR A 15 3.19 -9.95 6.95
C THR A 15 4.71 -10.12 7.12
N LEU A 16 5.34 -11.01 6.34
CA LEU A 16 6.79 -11.18 6.36
C LEU A 16 7.53 -9.97 5.74
N LEU A 17 6.91 -9.26 4.80
CA LEU A 17 7.48 -8.02 4.25
C LEU A 17 7.61 -6.92 5.31
N ALA A 18 6.77 -6.89 6.34
CA ALA A 18 6.91 -5.98 7.47
C ALA A 18 8.27 -6.14 8.20
N LEU A 19 8.91 -7.30 8.07
CA LEU A 19 10.27 -7.50 8.58
C LEU A 19 11.32 -6.76 7.76
N SER A 20 10.98 -6.21 6.58
CA SER A 20 11.91 -5.39 5.77
C SER A 20 12.45 -4.19 6.54
N GLY A 21 11.65 -3.61 7.46
CA GLY A 21 12.12 -2.58 8.39
C GLY A 21 13.39 -2.98 9.16
N SER A 22 13.57 -4.27 9.46
CA SER A 22 14.78 -4.78 10.12
C SER A 22 16.04 -4.63 9.27
N VAL A 23 15.94 -4.54 7.95
CA VAL A 23 17.08 -4.34 7.03
C VAL A 23 17.75 -3.00 7.29
N THR A 24 17.00 -1.99 7.75
CA THR A 24 17.54 -0.68 8.14
C THR A 24 18.58 -0.78 9.26
N LEU A 25 18.50 -1.85 10.06
CA LEU A 25 19.47 -2.10 11.14
C LEU A 25 20.83 -2.53 10.64
N ALA A 26 20.88 -3.14 9.45
CA ALA A 26 22.08 -3.70 8.83
C ALA A 26 22.69 -2.77 7.77
N LEU A 27 21.90 -1.84 7.21
CA LEU A 27 22.37 -0.93 6.17
C LEU A 27 23.03 0.32 6.75
N PRO A 28 24.19 0.75 6.21
CA PRO A 28 24.72 2.07 6.48
C PRO A 28 23.74 3.16 6.04
N ALA A 29 23.56 4.22 6.83
CA ALA A 29 22.62 5.30 6.54
C ALA A 29 22.73 5.84 5.10
N ARG A 30 23.94 6.05 4.60
CA ARG A 30 24.19 6.52 3.21
C ARG A 30 23.66 5.57 2.13
N THR A 31 23.66 4.26 2.38
CA THR A 31 23.13 3.27 1.43
C THR A 31 21.62 3.26 1.51
N PHE A 32 21.07 3.33 2.70
CA PHE A 32 19.62 3.43 2.94
C PHE A 32 19.03 4.64 2.19
N ASP A 33 19.57 5.85 2.41
CA ASP A 33 19.11 7.09 1.76
C ASP A 33 19.16 7.02 0.21
N ARG A 34 20.11 6.27 -0.35
CA ARG A 34 20.24 6.12 -1.80
C ARG A 34 19.23 5.15 -2.41
N VAL A 35 18.75 4.18 -1.64
CA VAL A 35 17.88 3.09 -2.14
C VAL A 35 16.41 3.41 -1.92
N VAL A 36 16.06 4.05 -0.81
CA VAL A 36 14.67 4.29 -0.42
C VAL A 36 13.92 5.13 -1.46
N MET A 37 14.45 6.27 -1.86
CA MET A 37 13.75 7.15 -2.79
C MET A 37 13.49 6.53 -4.19
N PRO A 38 14.44 5.82 -4.83
CA PRO A 38 14.15 5.04 -6.03
C PRO A 38 13.08 3.95 -5.84
N LEU A 39 13.03 3.29 -4.67
CA LEU A 39 11.97 2.32 -4.35
C LEU A 39 10.62 3.00 -4.20
N VAL A 40 10.55 4.17 -3.53
CA VAL A 40 9.33 4.99 -3.44
C VAL A 40 8.84 5.39 -4.83
N ALA A 41 9.75 5.78 -5.73
CA ALA A 41 9.41 6.12 -7.10
C ALA A 41 8.83 4.92 -7.88
N LEU A 42 9.49 3.75 -7.77
CA LEU A 42 9.00 2.51 -8.36
C LEU A 42 7.62 2.14 -7.81
N ALA A 43 7.44 2.24 -6.50
CA ALA A 43 6.16 1.96 -5.83
C ALA A 43 5.05 2.88 -6.31
N ALA A 44 5.29 4.19 -6.40
CA ALA A 44 4.32 5.16 -6.90
C ALA A 44 3.88 4.84 -8.34
N GLY A 45 4.84 4.52 -9.23
CA GLY A 45 4.54 4.09 -10.60
C GLY A 45 3.76 2.77 -10.65
N SER A 46 4.12 1.80 -9.80
CA SER A 46 3.44 0.51 -9.73
C SER A 46 2.00 0.64 -9.22
N LEU A 47 1.76 1.44 -8.17
CA LEU A 47 0.41 1.72 -7.66
C LEU A 47 -0.47 2.35 -8.74
N LEU A 48 0.05 3.38 -9.41
CA LEU A 48 -0.66 4.05 -10.49
C LEU A 48 -0.96 3.07 -11.64
N GLY A 49 0.03 2.29 -12.07
CA GLY A 49 -0.12 1.28 -13.11
C GLY A 49 -1.09 0.16 -12.75
N GLY A 50 -1.03 -0.33 -11.50
CA GLY A 50 -1.95 -1.33 -10.96
C GLY A 50 -3.40 -0.87 -10.98
N ALA A 51 -3.64 0.36 -10.51
CA ALA A 51 -4.98 0.95 -10.52
C ALA A 51 -5.53 1.13 -11.96
N LEU A 52 -4.72 1.74 -12.84
CA LEU A 52 -5.18 2.13 -14.17
C LEU A 52 -5.21 0.99 -15.19
N PHE A 53 -4.27 0.04 -15.15
CA PHE A 53 -4.10 -0.97 -16.19
C PHE A 53 -4.61 -2.35 -15.82
N HIS A 54 -4.90 -2.60 -14.50
CA HIS A 54 -5.40 -3.89 -14.04
C HIS A 54 -6.73 -3.78 -13.29
N MET A 55 -6.77 -3.01 -12.20
CA MET A 55 -7.95 -3.00 -11.32
C MET A 55 -9.15 -2.30 -11.98
N LEU A 56 -8.94 -1.12 -12.56
CA LEU A 56 -10.03 -0.38 -13.21
C LEU A 56 -10.55 -1.10 -14.46
N PRO A 57 -9.72 -1.59 -15.41
CA PRO A 57 -10.20 -2.40 -16.53
C PRO A 57 -10.97 -3.65 -16.08
N SER A 58 -10.43 -4.43 -15.14
CA SER A 58 -11.12 -5.60 -14.59
C SER A 58 -12.47 -5.26 -13.95
N SER A 59 -12.57 -4.10 -13.30
CA SER A 59 -13.83 -3.62 -12.74
C SER A 59 -14.86 -3.27 -13.83
N VAL A 60 -14.41 -2.59 -14.89
CA VAL A 60 -15.27 -2.24 -16.04
C VAL A 60 -15.75 -3.49 -16.78
N ASP A 61 -14.87 -4.47 -16.98
CA ASP A 61 -15.23 -5.72 -17.66
C ASP A 61 -16.27 -6.54 -16.89
N ARG A 62 -16.26 -6.49 -15.55
CA ARG A 62 -17.15 -7.29 -14.69
C ARG A 62 -18.42 -6.57 -14.28
N LEU A 63 -18.35 -5.29 -13.97
CA LEU A 63 -19.46 -4.48 -13.46
C LEU A 63 -20.12 -3.62 -14.54
N GLY A 64 -19.50 -3.53 -15.72
CA GLY A 64 -19.93 -2.62 -16.80
C GLY A 64 -19.27 -1.25 -16.69
N ASN A 65 -19.22 -0.54 -17.83
CA ASN A 65 -18.70 0.83 -17.91
C ASN A 65 -19.81 1.83 -17.53
N ASP A 66 -20.16 1.88 -16.27
CA ASP A 66 -21.20 2.73 -15.74
C ASP A 66 -20.76 3.54 -14.51
N LEU A 67 -21.65 4.35 -13.99
CA LEU A 67 -21.38 5.21 -12.84
C LEU A 67 -21.02 4.43 -11.56
N THR A 68 -21.42 3.17 -11.44
CA THR A 68 -21.14 2.33 -10.26
C THR A 68 -19.64 2.17 -10.06
N VAL A 69 -18.91 1.77 -11.12
CA VAL A 69 -17.44 1.58 -11.05
C VAL A 69 -16.75 2.88 -10.61
N TYR A 70 -17.11 3.99 -11.25
CA TYR A 70 -16.46 5.29 -10.96
C TYR A 70 -16.85 5.85 -9.59
N SER A 71 -18.07 5.56 -9.11
CA SER A 71 -18.51 5.95 -7.76
C SER A 71 -17.72 5.20 -6.68
N TRP A 72 -17.50 3.90 -6.86
CA TRP A 72 -16.71 3.11 -5.93
C TRP A 72 -15.22 3.50 -5.96
N LEU A 73 -14.67 3.80 -7.13
CA LEU A 73 -13.32 4.34 -7.27
C LEU A 73 -13.18 5.69 -6.54
N ALA A 74 -14.11 6.62 -6.79
CA ALA A 74 -14.14 7.90 -6.09
C ALA A 74 -14.34 7.73 -4.57
N GLY A 75 -15.15 6.76 -4.17
CA GLY A 75 -15.35 6.38 -2.77
C GLY A 75 -14.05 5.92 -2.08
N GLY A 76 -13.25 5.10 -2.77
CA GLY A 76 -11.96 4.65 -2.28
C GLY A 76 -10.98 5.82 -2.09
N LEU A 77 -10.83 6.65 -3.12
CA LEU A 77 -10.01 7.85 -3.07
C LEU A 77 -10.45 8.78 -1.92
N PHE A 78 -11.75 9.06 -1.80
CA PHE A 78 -12.28 9.94 -0.77
C PHE A 78 -12.14 9.38 0.64
N THR A 79 -12.29 8.07 0.81
CA THR A 79 -12.11 7.42 2.12
C THR A 79 -10.69 7.58 2.62
N PHE A 80 -9.69 7.40 1.75
CA PHE A 80 -8.29 7.59 2.13
C PHE A 80 -7.93 9.06 2.38
N PHE A 81 -8.48 9.97 1.58
CA PHE A 81 -8.38 11.40 1.88
C PHE A 81 -8.91 11.73 3.29
N LEU A 82 -10.07 11.21 3.67
CA LEU A 82 -10.64 11.43 5.01
C LEU A 82 -9.79 10.77 6.10
N LEU A 83 -9.30 9.56 5.86
CA LEU A 83 -8.42 8.85 6.81
C LEU A 83 -7.16 9.65 7.08
N GLU A 84 -6.51 10.15 6.04
CA GLU A 84 -5.32 10.98 6.15
C GLU A 84 -5.62 12.28 6.90
N GLN A 85 -6.72 13.01 6.55
CA GLN A 85 -7.12 14.21 7.26
C GLN A 85 -7.37 13.95 8.74
N TYR A 86 -8.03 12.83 9.08
CA TYR A 86 -8.27 12.44 10.46
C TYR A 86 -6.96 12.20 11.22
N LEU A 87 -5.99 11.53 10.60
CA LEU A 87 -4.69 11.23 11.19
C LEU A 87 -3.86 12.52 11.37
N HIS A 88 -3.80 13.39 10.36
CA HIS A 88 -3.14 14.70 10.45
C HIS A 88 -3.75 15.59 11.53
N TRP A 89 -5.08 15.65 11.64
CA TRP A 89 -5.76 16.46 12.66
C TRP A 89 -5.40 16.06 14.09
N HIS A 90 -5.22 14.76 14.35
CA HIS A 90 -4.77 14.27 15.65
C HIS A 90 -3.31 14.63 15.96
N HIS A 91 -2.47 14.83 14.95
CA HIS A 91 -1.07 15.24 15.12
C HIS A 91 -0.91 16.72 15.49
N CYS A 92 -1.73 17.62 14.94
CA CYS A 92 -1.57 19.07 15.10
C CYS A 92 -1.96 19.61 16.48
N HIS A 93 -2.66 18.87 17.33
CA HIS A 93 -3.18 19.33 18.62
C HIS A 93 -2.38 18.88 19.85
N ARG A 94 -1.23 18.22 19.70
CA ARG A 94 -0.39 17.79 20.83
C ARG A 94 0.99 18.45 20.81
N SER A 95 1.42 18.89 22.01
CA SER A 95 2.73 19.55 22.22
C SER A 95 3.89 18.62 21.89
N LEU A 96 4.95 19.18 21.30
CA LEU A 96 6.21 18.53 20.83
C LEU A 96 7.02 17.77 21.90
N SER A 97 6.55 17.67 23.15
CA SER A 97 7.30 17.06 24.25
C SER A 97 7.07 15.57 24.50
N ASP A 98 6.12 14.94 23.79
CA ASP A 98 5.82 13.53 24.01
C ASP A 98 5.74 12.78 22.67
N HIS A 99 6.88 12.24 22.21
CA HIS A 99 6.98 11.55 20.90
C HIS A 99 6.30 10.16 20.86
N ARG A 100 5.94 9.57 22.01
CA ARG A 100 5.29 8.26 22.08
C ARG A 100 3.90 8.19 21.44
N PRO A 101 3.03 9.23 21.55
CA PRO A 101 1.72 9.22 20.89
C PRO A 101 1.80 9.09 19.36
N LEU A 102 2.85 9.64 18.73
CA LEU A 102 3.08 9.53 17.29
C LEU A 102 3.26 8.07 16.85
N GLY A 103 4.04 7.29 17.57
CA GLY A 103 4.26 5.88 17.25
C GLY A 103 2.96 5.04 17.28
N TYR A 104 2.07 5.27 18.26
CA TYR A 104 0.77 4.58 18.31
C TYR A 104 -0.15 4.98 17.15
N LEU A 105 -0.16 6.24 16.76
CA LEU A 105 -0.99 6.73 15.66
C LEU A 105 -0.54 6.11 14.32
N ILE A 106 0.77 6.04 14.09
CA ILE A 106 1.33 5.39 12.89
C ILE A 106 0.94 3.92 12.86
N LEU A 107 1.07 3.18 13.97
CA LEU A 107 0.67 1.77 14.02
C LEU A 107 -0.83 1.56 13.78
N VAL A 108 -1.69 2.44 14.28
CA VAL A 108 -3.13 2.37 13.99
C VAL A 108 -3.41 2.68 12.53
N ALA A 109 -2.75 3.70 11.97
CA ALA A 109 -2.88 4.06 10.56
C ALA A 109 -2.43 2.92 9.65
N ASP A 110 -1.27 2.36 9.94
CA ASP A 110 -0.69 1.23 9.22
C ASP A 110 -1.58 -0.02 9.35
N GLY A 111 -2.08 -0.35 10.55
CA GLY A 111 -3.01 -1.45 10.74
C GLY A 111 -4.33 -1.30 9.93
N VAL A 112 -4.88 -0.09 9.83
CA VAL A 112 -6.06 0.19 8.99
C VAL A 112 -5.69 0.09 7.52
N HIS A 113 -4.55 0.65 7.09
CA HIS A 113 -4.04 0.57 5.73
C HIS A 113 -3.86 -0.89 5.30
N ASN A 114 -3.16 -1.68 6.09
CA ASN A 114 -2.94 -3.11 5.87
C ASN A 114 -4.26 -3.89 5.80
N PHE A 115 -5.21 -3.62 6.69
CA PHE A 115 -6.53 -4.26 6.65
C PHE A 115 -7.26 -3.98 5.34
N VAL A 116 -7.30 -2.73 4.89
CA VAL A 116 -7.94 -2.35 3.62
C VAL A 116 -7.19 -2.94 2.42
N GLY A 117 -5.86 -2.94 2.44
CA GLY A 117 -5.04 -3.63 1.45
C GLY A 117 -5.36 -5.13 1.36
N GLY A 118 -5.53 -5.76 2.51
CA GLY A 118 -5.96 -7.15 2.62
C GLY A 118 -7.36 -7.39 2.04
N LEU A 119 -8.33 -6.52 2.33
CA LEU A 119 -9.67 -6.57 1.71
C LEU A 119 -9.57 -6.50 0.18
N ALA A 120 -8.76 -5.58 -0.34
CA ALA A 120 -8.55 -5.38 -1.77
C ALA A 120 -7.96 -6.62 -2.45
N VAL A 121 -6.87 -7.15 -1.91
CA VAL A 121 -6.20 -8.34 -2.44
C VAL A 121 -7.07 -9.58 -2.30
N GLY A 122 -7.76 -9.73 -1.16
CA GLY A 122 -8.71 -10.83 -0.93
C GLY A 122 -9.85 -10.80 -1.94
N ALA A 123 -10.47 -9.64 -2.16
CA ALA A 123 -11.51 -9.45 -3.17
C ALA A 123 -10.99 -9.76 -4.58
N ALA A 124 -9.80 -9.27 -4.92
CA ALA A 124 -9.16 -9.55 -6.21
C ALA A 124 -8.94 -11.07 -6.43
N PHE A 125 -8.51 -11.81 -5.41
CA PHE A 125 -8.37 -13.27 -5.48
C PHE A 125 -9.72 -14.01 -5.57
N VAL A 126 -10.78 -13.49 -4.96
CA VAL A 126 -12.14 -14.02 -5.14
C VAL A 126 -12.60 -13.83 -6.57
N VAL A 127 -12.31 -12.69 -7.16
CA VAL A 127 -12.66 -12.34 -8.53
C VAL A 127 -11.89 -13.19 -9.54
N ASP A 128 -10.56 -13.19 -9.45
CA ASP A 128 -9.67 -13.94 -10.33
C ASP A 128 -8.28 -14.09 -9.73
N THR A 129 -7.66 -15.28 -9.86
CA THR A 129 -6.35 -15.56 -9.28
C THR A 129 -5.25 -14.65 -9.85
N ARG A 130 -5.28 -14.36 -11.15
CA ARG A 130 -4.29 -13.50 -11.81
C ARG A 130 -4.42 -12.06 -11.32
N LEU A 131 -5.65 -11.55 -11.25
CA LEU A 131 -5.92 -10.23 -10.70
C LEU A 131 -5.42 -10.14 -9.25
N GLY A 132 -5.71 -11.16 -8.41
CA GLY A 132 -5.23 -11.24 -7.03
C GLY A 132 -3.70 -11.21 -6.93
N MET A 133 -2.99 -11.95 -7.78
CA MET A 133 -1.53 -11.94 -7.79
C MET A 133 -0.96 -10.58 -8.20
N ILE A 134 -1.51 -9.93 -9.23
CA ILE A 134 -1.07 -8.61 -9.67
C ILE A 134 -1.35 -7.58 -8.59
N THR A 135 -2.56 -7.57 -8.02
CA THR A 135 -2.93 -6.64 -6.94
C THR A 135 -2.02 -6.83 -5.73
N TRP A 136 -1.70 -8.08 -5.36
CA TRP A 136 -0.75 -8.36 -4.29
C TRP A 136 0.67 -7.87 -4.60
N LEU A 137 1.18 -8.09 -5.81
CA LEU A 137 2.51 -7.61 -6.20
C LEU A 137 2.61 -6.09 -6.14
N VAL A 138 1.57 -5.40 -6.60
CA VAL A 138 1.48 -3.93 -6.54
C VAL A 138 1.43 -3.46 -5.09
N ALA A 139 0.62 -4.11 -4.24
CA ALA A 139 0.57 -3.82 -2.81
C ALA A 139 1.95 -4.06 -2.16
N ALA A 140 2.60 -5.19 -2.42
CA ALA A 140 3.92 -5.51 -1.88
C ALA A 140 5.01 -4.50 -2.31
N ALA A 141 4.91 -3.95 -3.51
CA ALA A 141 5.89 -2.98 -4.02
C ALA A 141 5.90 -1.67 -3.22
N HIS A 142 4.75 -1.19 -2.74
CA HIS A 142 4.69 0.03 -1.91
C HIS A 142 4.86 -0.27 -0.43
N GLU A 143 4.50 -1.47 0.02
CA GLU A 143 4.62 -1.88 1.42
C GLU A 143 6.08 -1.85 1.91
N VAL A 144 7.03 -2.26 1.08
CA VAL A 144 8.46 -2.27 1.48
C VAL A 144 8.97 -0.87 1.84
N PRO A 145 8.81 0.19 1.02
CA PRO A 145 9.16 1.56 1.41
C PRO A 145 8.41 2.06 2.65
N GLN A 146 7.12 1.76 2.77
CA GLN A 146 6.27 2.16 3.89
C GLN A 146 6.78 1.56 5.19
N GLU A 147 6.97 0.25 5.25
CA GLU A 147 7.47 -0.47 6.42
C GLU A 147 8.86 0.00 6.87
N LEU A 148 9.73 0.35 5.92
CA LEU A 148 11.03 0.96 6.21
C LEU A 148 10.86 2.33 6.88
N GLY A 149 9.92 3.14 6.42
CA GLY A 149 9.59 4.45 6.97
C GLY A 149 9.00 4.33 8.38
N ASP A 150 7.97 3.51 8.55
CA ASP A 150 7.24 3.33 9.81
C ASP A 150 8.15 2.79 10.91
N PHE A 151 8.98 1.80 10.60
CA PHE A 151 10.00 1.33 11.53
C PHE A 151 10.96 2.45 11.95
N GLY A 152 11.42 3.28 11.00
CA GLY A 152 12.27 4.43 11.27
C GLY A 152 11.63 5.42 12.22
N ILE A 153 10.35 5.76 12.00
CA ILE A 153 9.59 6.69 12.83
C ILE A 153 9.34 6.13 14.23
N LEU A 154 8.99 4.85 14.35
CA LEU A 154 8.79 4.18 15.64
C LEU A 154 10.07 4.25 16.50
N VAL A 155 11.22 3.92 15.91
CA VAL A 155 12.52 4.00 16.61
C VAL A 155 12.85 5.45 16.97
N HIS A 156 12.62 6.41 16.06
CA HIS A 156 12.83 7.84 16.32
C HIS A 156 11.92 8.34 17.45
N SER A 157 10.71 7.81 17.57
CA SER A 157 9.75 8.11 18.65
C SER A 157 10.11 7.47 19.98
N GLY A 158 11.30 6.88 20.10
CA GLY A 158 11.84 6.32 21.34
C GLY A 158 11.42 4.89 21.64
N TRP A 159 10.87 4.16 20.68
CA TRP A 159 10.58 2.74 20.83
C TRP A 159 11.87 1.92 20.72
N SER A 160 11.97 0.84 21.49
CA SER A 160 13.06 -0.11 21.27
C SER A 160 12.87 -0.78 19.90
N ARG A 161 13.98 -1.08 19.23
CA ARG A 161 13.96 -1.73 17.90
C ARG A 161 13.13 -3.03 17.88
N ARG A 162 13.18 -3.82 18.97
CA ARG A 162 12.38 -5.04 19.10
C ARG A 162 10.88 -4.72 19.21
N ALA A 163 10.52 -3.73 20.01
CA ALA A 163 9.13 -3.31 20.13
C ALA A 163 8.61 -2.75 18.79
N ALA A 164 9.34 -1.85 18.15
CA ALA A 164 8.99 -1.32 16.85
C ALA A 164 8.73 -2.44 15.82
N LEU A 165 9.64 -3.41 15.72
CA LEU A 165 9.49 -4.53 14.79
C LEU A 165 8.30 -5.43 15.15
N SER A 166 8.06 -5.69 16.44
CA SER A 166 6.95 -6.54 16.88
C SER A 166 5.60 -5.90 16.62
N TYR A 167 5.48 -4.60 16.83
CA TYR A 167 4.23 -3.87 16.58
C TYR A 167 3.97 -3.66 15.09
N ASN A 168 5.00 -3.41 14.29
CA ASN A 168 4.90 -3.38 12.83
C ASN A 168 4.44 -4.74 12.28
N LEU A 169 5.00 -5.83 12.78
CA LEU A 169 4.55 -7.18 12.41
C LEU A 169 3.10 -7.44 12.85
N ALA A 170 2.68 -6.91 14.00
CA ALA A 170 1.31 -7.06 14.48
C ALA A 170 0.31 -6.25 13.64
N SER A 171 0.66 -5.03 13.21
CA SER A 171 -0.18 -4.25 12.28
C SER A 171 -0.28 -4.93 10.91
N ALA A 172 0.82 -5.44 10.37
CA ALA A 172 0.82 -6.18 9.10
C ALA A 172 -0.06 -7.45 9.10
N LEU A 173 -0.30 -8.08 10.26
CA LEU A 173 -1.24 -9.20 10.37
C LEU A 173 -2.69 -8.79 10.03
N THR A 174 -3.04 -7.52 10.13
CA THR A 174 -4.35 -7.03 9.73
C THR A 174 -4.62 -7.19 8.23
N PHE A 175 -3.57 -7.25 7.41
CA PHE A 175 -3.69 -7.56 5.98
C PHE A 175 -4.28 -8.96 5.76
N LEU A 176 -3.76 -9.97 6.46
CA LEU A 176 -4.30 -11.31 6.39
C LEU A 176 -5.76 -11.37 6.87
N LEU A 177 -6.07 -10.64 7.94
CA LEU A 177 -7.44 -10.53 8.45
C LEU A 177 -8.36 -9.91 7.40
N GLY A 178 -7.96 -8.81 6.75
CA GLY A 178 -8.71 -8.17 5.66
C GLY A 178 -8.99 -9.14 4.52
N GLY A 179 -8.00 -9.90 4.07
CA GLY A 179 -8.15 -10.92 3.03
C GLY A 179 -9.16 -12.02 3.38
N LEU A 180 -9.11 -12.51 4.62
CA LEU A 180 -10.08 -13.51 5.10
C LEU A 180 -11.49 -12.93 5.26
N VAL A 181 -11.62 -11.67 5.68
CA VAL A 181 -12.90 -10.97 5.75
C VAL A 181 -13.50 -10.81 4.35
N ALA A 182 -12.71 -10.40 3.34
CA ALA A 182 -13.19 -10.32 1.96
C ALA A 182 -13.66 -11.69 1.44
N TYR A 183 -12.91 -12.75 1.70
CA TYR A 183 -13.29 -14.11 1.31
C TYR A 183 -14.60 -14.57 1.98
N GLY A 184 -14.73 -14.38 3.29
CA GLY A 184 -15.95 -14.74 4.01
C GLY A 184 -17.17 -13.89 3.64
N ALA A 185 -16.96 -12.61 3.34
CA ALA A 185 -18.02 -11.69 2.92
C ALA A 185 -18.52 -11.98 1.49
N ALA A 186 -17.72 -12.63 0.63
CA ALA A 186 -18.07 -12.93 -0.75
C ALA A 186 -19.32 -13.81 -0.91
N GLU A 187 -19.73 -14.52 0.13
CA GLU A 187 -20.99 -15.29 0.14
C GLU A 187 -22.22 -14.42 0.36
N TRP A 188 -22.06 -13.20 0.92
CA TRP A 188 -23.14 -12.33 1.38
C TRP A 188 -23.22 -11.00 0.62
N VAL A 189 -22.09 -10.54 0.12
CA VAL A 189 -21.97 -9.27 -0.61
C VAL A 189 -21.12 -9.45 -1.85
N ASP A 190 -21.40 -8.65 -2.87
CA ASP A 190 -20.56 -8.62 -4.08
C ASP A 190 -19.24 -7.89 -3.79
N VAL A 191 -18.22 -8.67 -3.42
CA VAL A 191 -16.87 -8.15 -3.12
C VAL A 191 -16.16 -7.59 -4.36
N THR A 192 -16.70 -7.80 -5.59
CA THR A 192 -16.16 -7.22 -6.83
C THR A 192 -16.12 -5.69 -6.74
N LEU A 193 -17.06 -5.09 -6.01
CA LEU A 193 -17.11 -3.64 -5.76
C LEU A 193 -15.91 -3.11 -4.96
N LEU A 194 -15.23 -3.97 -4.19
CA LEU A 194 -14.01 -3.58 -3.47
C LEU A 194 -12.82 -3.37 -4.42
N VAL A 195 -12.84 -3.93 -5.64
CA VAL A 195 -11.74 -3.77 -6.60
C VAL A 195 -11.63 -2.32 -7.09
N PRO A 196 -12.68 -1.67 -7.62
CA PRO A 196 -12.59 -0.26 -7.99
C PRO A 196 -12.40 0.67 -6.76
N PHE A 197 -12.93 0.31 -5.58
CA PHE A 197 -12.65 1.03 -4.35
C PHE A 197 -11.15 1.01 -4.02
N ALA A 198 -10.51 -0.16 -4.09
CA ALA A 198 -9.08 -0.30 -3.87
C ALA A 198 -8.24 0.42 -4.97
N ALA A 199 -8.70 0.44 -6.21
CA ALA A 199 -8.06 1.24 -7.26
C ALA A 199 -8.04 2.73 -6.90
N GLY A 200 -9.16 3.25 -6.36
CA GLY A 200 -9.24 4.63 -5.86
C GLY A 200 -8.28 4.91 -4.72
N ASN A 201 -8.14 3.98 -3.78
CA ASN A 201 -7.14 4.04 -2.71
C ASN A 201 -5.71 4.08 -3.28
N PHE A 202 -5.36 3.17 -4.18
CA PHE A 202 -4.02 3.15 -4.79
C PHE A 202 -3.71 4.44 -5.55
N LEU A 203 -4.70 5.01 -6.24
CA LEU A 203 -4.55 6.34 -6.87
C LEU A 203 -4.27 7.43 -5.84
N TYR A 204 -4.97 7.41 -4.71
CA TYR A 204 -4.74 8.39 -3.65
C TYR A 204 -3.31 8.29 -3.10
N ILE A 205 -2.87 7.11 -2.66
CA ILE A 205 -1.53 6.90 -2.13
C ILE A 205 -0.46 7.31 -3.16
N ALA A 206 -0.62 6.88 -4.41
CA ALA A 206 0.36 7.22 -5.45
C ALA A 206 0.49 8.72 -5.67
N LEU A 207 -0.64 9.44 -5.78
CA LEU A 207 -0.68 10.84 -6.22
C LEU A 207 -0.62 11.85 -5.07
N ALA A 208 -1.19 11.53 -3.90
CA ALA A 208 -1.21 12.44 -2.76
C ALA A 208 0.00 12.26 -1.84
N ASP A 209 0.47 11.01 -1.65
CA ASP A 209 1.55 10.71 -0.72
C ASP A 209 2.90 10.57 -1.44
N LEU A 210 3.01 9.62 -2.38
CA LEU A 210 4.31 9.24 -2.92
C LEU A 210 4.84 10.21 -3.99
N VAL A 211 4.02 10.66 -4.93
CA VAL A 211 4.45 11.58 -6.01
C VAL A 211 4.97 12.91 -5.48
N PRO A 212 4.35 13.57 -4.48
CA PRO A 212 4.91 14.79 -3.89
C PRO A 212 6.33 14.60 -3.34
N GLU A 213 6.62 13.49 -2.70
CA GLU A 213 7.96 13.16 -2.19
C GLU A 213 9.02 13.14 -3.31
N LEU A 214 8.65 12.64 -4.49
CA LEU A 214 9.56 12.56 -5.65
C LEU A 214 9.94 13.95 -6.19
N THR A 215 9.10 14.96 -5.96
CA THR A 215 9.32 16.32 -6.49
C THR A 215 10.23 17.16 -5.61
N THR A 216 10.47 16.77 -4.37
CA THR A 216 11.24 17.56 -3.38
C THR A 216 12.75 17.53 -3.59
N SER A 217 13.27 16.56 -4.37
CA SER A 217 14.72 16.44 -4.59
C SER A 217 15.33 17.68 -5.24
N PRO A 218 16.42 18.25 -4.69
CA PRO A 218 17.07 19.44 -5.23
C PRO A 218 17.96 19.13 -6.45
N SER A 219 18.44 17.88 -6.60
CA SER A 219 19.40 17.47 -7.61
C SER A 219 18.74 17.07 -8.93
N PRO A 220 19.15 17.61 -10.10
CA PRO A 220 18.65 17.15 -11.40
C PRO A 220 18.93 15.67 -11.68
N HIS A 221 20.07 15.16 -11.22
CA HIS A 221 20.42 13.73 -11.37
C HIS A 221 19.44 12.86 -10.57
N ASP A 222 19.14 13.21 -9.31
CA ASP A 222 18.20 12.44 -8.49
C ASP A 222 16.80 12.49 -9.07
N LYS A 223 16.34 13.65 -9.57
CA LYS A 223 15.06 13.77 -10.28
C LYS A 223 14.99 12.83 -11.48
N ALA A 224 16.07 12.68 -12.25
CA ALA A 224 16.11 11.75 -13.38
C ALA A 224 16.02 10.30 -12.92
N VAL A 225 16.73 9.91 -11.86
CA VAL A 225 16.68 8.55 -11.27
C VAL A 225 15.26 8.25 -10.77
N LEU A 226 14.61 9.19 -10.07
CA LEU A 226 13.25 9.04 -9.56
C LEU A 226 12.24 8.95 -10.71
N ALA A 227 12.38 9.77 -11.74
CA ALA A 227 11.51 9.70 -12.93
C ALA A 227 11.65 8.35 -13.66
N VAL A 228 12.87 7.80 -13.76
CA VAL A 228 13.11 6.46 -14.33
C VAL A 228 12.47 5.38 -13.45
N GLY A 229 12.62 5.44 -12.13
CA GLY A 229 11.98 4.51 -11.19
C GLY A 229 10.46 4.51 -11.31
N PHE A 230 9.86 5.70 -11.32
CA PHE A 230 8.41 5.87 -11.51
C PHE A 230 7.94 5.31 -12.86
N ALA A 231 8.63 5.68 -13.95
CA ALA A 231 8.31 5.18 -15.28
C ALA A 231 8.48 3.65 -15.37
N ALA A 232 9.51 3.08 -14.74
CA ALA A 232 9.72 1.64 -14.70
C ALA A 232 8.55 0.91 -14.03
N GLY A 233 8.08 1.40 -12.86
CA GLY A 233 6.91 0.85 -12.17
C GLY A 233 5.65 0.90 -13.05
N LEU A 234 5.38 2.06 -13.63
CA LEU A 234 4.22 2.26 -14.51
C LEU A 234 4.26 1.36 -15.77
N LEU A 235 5.41 1.32 -16.47
CA LEU A 235 5.59 0.55 -17.70
C LEU A 235 5.61 -0.96 -17.44
N LEU A 236 6.10 -1.40 -16.28
CA LEU A 236 6.03 -2.80 -15.86
C LEU A 236 4.57 -3.29 -15.84
N LEU A 237 3.69 -2.52 -15.19
CA LEU A 237 2.27 -2.86 -15.06
C LEU A 237 1.53 -2.72 -16.39
N LEU A 238 1.88 -1.73 -17.20
CA LEU A 238 1.36 -1.63 -18.58
C LEU A 238 1.77 -2.84 -19.43
N GLY A 239 3.04 -3.25 -19.34
CA GLY A 239 3.55 -4.43 -20.05
C GLY A 239 2.84 -5.71 -19.62
N LEU A 240 2.62 -5.91 -18.32
CA LEU A 240 1.85 -7.05 -17.80
C LEU A 240 0.38 -7.02 -18.28
N ALA A 241 -0.23 -5.85 -18.40
CA ALA A 241 -1.58 -5.71 -18.94
C ALA A 241 -1.64 -6.04 -20.44
N ALA A 242 -0.61 -5.67 -21.20
CA ALA A 242 -0.55 -5.94 -22.65
C ALA A 242 -0.30 -7.43 -23.00
N LEU A 243 0.23 -8.20 -22.05
CA LEU A 243 0.51 -9.64 -22.23
C LEU A 243 -0.66 -10.55 -21.84
N GLY A 244 -1.72 -10.00 -21.31
CA GLY A 244 -2.83 -10.76 -20.77
C GLY A 244 -4.18 -10.35 -21.08
#